data_4093fe3ef1e4d991c89fed6fd865e531
#
_entry.id   4093fe3ef1e4d991c89fed6fd865e531
#
_cell.length_a   1.000
_cell.length_b   1.000
_cell.length_c   1.000
_cell.angle_alpha   90.00
_cell.angle_beta   90.00
_cell.angle_gamma   90.00
#
_symmetry.space_group_name_H-M   'P 1'
#
loop_
_entity.id
_entity.type
_entity.pdbx_description
1 polymer ?
#
loop_
_entity_poly.entity_id
_entity_poly.type
_entity_poly.pdbx_seq_one_letter_code
_entity_poly.pdbx_strand_id
1 'polypeptide(L)'
;MGKAARKKKYGARESAQPIPLRTAPNWMLLSLALVGMGLTAYLTFSTWKGQALAGCTAGSGCDVVLGSQWSRLFGLPTSLWGFLAYAALAAIAFIKRADVHWKLAWIVSLFGVLHSVYLTGVSLVELKAACPYCLSSLILMVTILGVIIYQRPVGLAVFSWTPWLLKTVSAGLVFVLFIHLYYAGIGSNAAVDDPQLRALAQHLAKIDAKFYGASWCPHCKEQKKMFGAAADRLPYVECSLQGTGGPQAPICRTMNIQSYPTWIINGRRHEGVLMPEELAKLSGFEGTVR
;
A
#
# COMPACT_ATOMS: atom_id res chain seq x y z
N MET A 1 -18.71 -47.73 -56.15
CA MET A 1 -18.27 -46.33 -56.24
C MET A 1 -18.52 -45.68 -54.87
N GLY A 2 -17.49 -45.19 -54.16
CA GLY A 2 -17.75 -44.45 -52.92
C GLY A 2 -16.82 -44.72 -51.70
N LYS A 3 -15.48 -44.85 -51.89
CA LYS A 3 -14.51 -44.95 -50.78
C LYS A 3 -13.34 -43.95 -50.86
N ALA A 4 -13.45 -42.90 -51.65
CA ALA A 4 -12.32 -41.96 -51.88
C ALA A 4 -12.48 -40.56 -51.22
N ALA A 5 -13.56 -40.30 -50.45
CA ALA A 5 -13.81 -38.94 -49.94
C ALA A 5 -13.54 -38.73 -48.42
N ARG A 6 -12.95 -39.71 -47.70
CA ARG A 6 -12.78 -39.61 -46.23
C ARG A 6 -11.34 -39.46 -45.73
N LYS A 7 -10.36 -39.19 -46.63
CA LYS A 7 -8.92 -39.13 -46.30
C LYS A 7 -8.29 -37.76 -46.40
N LYS A 8 -9.07 -36.65 -46.32
CA LYS A 8 -8.50 -35.27 -46.50
C LYS A 8 -8.79 -34.34 -45.32
N LYS A 9 -8.92 -34.84 -44.10
CA LYS A 9 -9.12 -34.03 -42.89
C LYS A 9 -8.08 -34.26 -41.78
N TYR A 10 -6.97 -34.92 -42.07
CA TYR A 10 -5.83 -35.11 -41.14
C TYR A 10 -4.53 -34.52 -41.73
N GLY A 11 -4.61 -33.37 -42.29
CA GLY A 11 -3.45 -32.68 -42.85
C GLY A 11 -3.42 -31.24 -42.37
N ALA A 12 -2.73 -31.00 -41.33
CA ALA A 12 -1.97 -29.84 -40.90
C ALA A 12 -2.05 -29.72 -39.37
N ARG A 13 -1.45 -30.65 -38.63
CA ARG A 13 -0.76 -30.24 -37.43
C ARG A 13 0.35 -29.31 -37.90
N GLU A 14 0.05 -28.05 -38.02
CA GLU A 14 1.02 -26.97 -38.15
C GLU A 14 2.07 -27.23 -37.08
N SER A 15 3.26 -27.59 -37.50
CA SER A 15 4.40 -27.95 -36.66
C SER A 15 4.63 -26.75 -35.74
N ALA A 16 4.20 -26.85 -34.49
CA ALA A 16 4.49 -25.86 -33.49
C ALA A 16 6.03 -25.70 -33.46
N GLN A 17 6.52 -24.59 -33.95
CA GLN A 17 7.94 -24.31 -33.93
C GLN A 17 8.43 -24.41 -32.50
N PRO A 18 9.55 -25.11 -32.26
CA PRO A 18 10.06 -25.24 -30.89
C PRO A 18 10.31 -23.86 -30.29
N ILE A 19 9.73 -23.61 -29.14
CA ILE A 19 9.87 -22.33 -28.46
C ILE A 19 11.35 -22.11 -28.14
N PRO A 20 11.96 -21.03 -28.61
CA PRO A 20 13.39 -20.80 -28.46
C PRO A 20 13.76 -20.73 -26.97
N LEU A 21 14.78 -21.51 -26.60
CA LEU A 21 15.40 -21.38 -25.28
C LEU A 21 16.35 -20.18 -25.31
N ARG A 22 16.28 -19.36 -24.28
CA ARG A 22 17.21 -18.24 -24.09
C ARG A 22 18.57 -18.78 -23.65
N THR A 23 19.63 -18.33 -24.31
CA THR A 23 21.00 -18.72 -23.98
C THR A 23 21.57 -17.95 -22.79
N ALA A 24 21.09 -16.73 -22.55
CA ALA A 24 21.54 -15.86 -21.47
C ALA A 24 20.37 -15.29 -20.65
N PRO A 25 20.60 -14.90 -19.38
CA PRO A 25 19.63 -14.17 -18.59
C PRO A 25 19.21 -12.86 -19.25
N ASN A 26 18.04 -12.35 -18.86
CA ASN A 26 17.60 -11.02 -19.31
C ASN A 26 18.31 -9.95 -18.50
N TRP A 27 19.52 -9.55 -18.89
CA TRP A 27 20.31 -8.57 -18.16
C TRP A 27 19.62 -7.22 -18.01
N MET A 28 18.86 -6.80 -19.03
CA MET A 28 18.10 -5.54 -18.99
C MET A 28 16.98 -5.60 -17.93
N LEU A 29 16.22 -6.67 -17.87
CA LEU A 29 15.22 -6.87 -16.83
C LEU A 29 15.87 -6.99 -15.45
N LEU A 30 16.97 -7.75 -15.36
CA LEU A 30 17.68 -7.96 -14.10
C LEU A 30 18.22 -6.65 -13.53
N SER A 31 18.88 -5.81 -14.33
CA SER A 31 19.42 -4.54 -13.87
C SER A 31 18.34 -3.58 -13.37
N LEU A 32 17.22 -3.46 -14.12
CA LEU A 32 16.09 -2.63 -13.68
C LEU A 32 15.43 -3.17 -12.41
N ALA A 33 15.28 -4.49 -12.30
CA ALA A 33 14.73 -5.13 -11.11
C ALA A 33 15.62 -4.92 -9.88
N LEU A 34 16.94 -5.01 -10.02
CA LEU A 34 17.90 -4.76 -8.93
C LEU A 34 17.85 -3.30 -8.45
N VAL A 35 17.73 -2.34 -9.36
CA VAL A 35 17.52 -0.91 -9.00
C VAL A 35 16.24 -0.77 -8.18
N GLY A 36 15.13 -1.38 -8.61
CA GLY A 36 13.85 -1.36 -7.89
C GLY A 36 13.93 -2.04 -6.52
N MET A 37 14.66 -3.16 -6.42
CA MET A 37 14.92 -3.82 -5.14
C MET A 37 15.69 -2.91 -4.19
N GLY A 38 16.74 -2.23 -4.64
CA GLY A 38 17.52 -1.29 -3.83
C GLY A 38 16.65 -0.14 -3.31
N LEU A 39 15.85 0.46 -4.21
CA LEU A 39 14.93 1.54 -3.86
C LEU A 39 13.91 1.10 -2.78
N THR A 40 13.24 -0.02 -3.01
CA THR A 40 12.18 -0.50 -2.11
C THR A 40 12.73 -1.09 -0.81
N ALA A 41 13.93 -1.68 -0.82
CA ALA A 41 14.64 -2.12 0.38
C ALA A 41 14.99 -0.92 1.28
N TYR A 42 15.52 0.16 0.68
CA TYR A 42 15.81 1.40 1.40
C TYR A 42 14.55 1.98 2.06
N LEU A 43 13.44 2.06 1.33
CA LEU A 43 12.17 2.54 1.85
C LEU A 43 11.66 1.65 3.01
N THR A 44 11.71 0.33 2.84
CA THR A 44 11.26 -0.62 3.87
C THR A 44 12.07 -0.50 5.14
N PHE A 45 13.40 -0.41 5.01
CA PHE A 45 14.30 -0.29 6.15
C PHE A 45 14.10 1.03 6.89
N SER A 46 13.98 2.15 6.17
CA SER A 46 13.74 3.47 6.78
C SER A 46 12.41 3.53 7.50
N THR A 47 11.34 2.97 6.88
CA THR A 47 10.01 2.88 7.51
C THR A 47 10.03 2.02 8.77
N TRP A 48 10.81 0.94 8.78
CA TRP A 48 10.91 0.04 9.93
C TRP A 48 11.65 0.66 11.10
N LYS A 49 12.70 1.44 10.81
CA LYS A 49 13.48 2.15 11.83
C LYS A 49 12.88 3.50 12.25
N GLY A 50 11.80 3.95 11.61
CA GLY A 50 11.23 5.27 11.86
C GLY A 50 12.20 6.41 11.50
N GLN A 51 13.17 6.17 10.61
CA GLN A 51 14.15 7.16 10.19
C GLN A 51 13.58 8.00 9.05
N ALA A 52 13.88 9.31 9.09
CA ALA A 52 13.57 10.21 7.98
C ALA A 52 14.34 9.78 6.73
N LEU A 53 13.64 9.75 5.58
CA LEU A 53 14.26 9.46 4.29
C LEU A 53 15.15 10.62 3.83
N ALA A 54 16.23 10.29 3.15
CA ALA A 54 17.10 11.31 2.56
C ALA A 54 16.30 12.20 1.59
N GLY A 55 16.37 13.52 1.76
CA GLY A 55 15.59 14.47 0.96
C GLY A 55 14.10 14.59 1.30
N CYS A 56 13.60 13.86 2.30
CA CYS A 56 12.26 14.02 2.83
C CYS A 56 12.35 14.71 4.19
N THR A 57 12.04 16.00 4.21
CA THR A 57 11.93 16.77 5.45
C THR A 57 10.61 16.46 6.16
N ALA A 58 10.55 16.67 7.46
CA ALA A 58 9.29 16.58 8.21
C ALA A 58 8.23 17.48 7.55
N GLY A 59 7.04 16.93 7.25
CA GLY A 59 5.98 17.64 6.52
C GLY A 59 6.07 17.59 5.00
N SER A 60 7.09 16.97 4.44
CA SER A 60 7.16 16.75 2.99
C SER A 60 6.11 15.75 2.52
N GLY A 61 5.80 15.77 1.21
CA GLY A 61 4.87 14.82 0.63
C GLY A 61 5.24 13.35 0.89
N CYS A 62 6.54 13.03 1.04
CA CYS A 62 6.99 11.69 1.42
C CYS A 62 6.49 11.30 2.81
N ASP A 63 6.63 12.19 3.79
CA ASP A 63 6.27 11.93 5.18
C ASP A 63 4.76 11.72 5.31
N VAL A 64 3.97 12.54 4.62
CA VAL A 64 2.50 12.38 4.55
C VAL A 64 2.11 11.03 3.96
N VAL A 65 2.71 10.64 2.82
CA VAL A 65 2.39 9.39 2.14
C VAL A 65 2.82 8.18 2.95
N LEU A 66 4.05 8.17 3.49
CA LEU A 66 4.58 7.05 4.27
C LEU A 66 3.94 6.92 5.65
N GLY A 67 3.47 8.03 6.23
CA GLY A 67 2.71 8.02 7.48
C GLY A 67 1.23 7.68 7.32
N SER A 68 0.71 7.57 6.08
CA SER A 68 -0.71 7.30 5.81
C SER A 68 -1.06 5.82 6.01
N GLN A 69 -2.37 5.53 6.17
CA GLN A 69 -2.88 4.15 6.21
C GLN A 69 -2.54 3.36 4.93
N TRP A 70 -2.39 4.04 3.79
CA TRP A 70 -2.07 3.47 2.48
C TRP A 70 -0.62 2.96 2.38
N SER A 71 0.24 3.35 3.33
CA SER A 71 1.63 2.88 3.41
C SER A 71 1.76 1.44 3.92
N ARG A 72 0.68 0.84 4.43
CA ARG A 72 0.67 -0.51 4.98
C ARG A 72 -0.40 -1.36 4.32
N LEU A 73 -0.03 -2.54 3.86
CA LEU A 73 -0.93 -3.56 3.30
C LEU A 73 -0.75 -4.85 4.09
N PHE A 74 -1.83 -5.40 4.66
CA PHE A 74 -1.81 -6.56 5.57
C PHE A 74 -0.87 -6.39 6.77
N GLY A 75 -0.78 -5.17 7.30
CA GLY A 75 0.10 -4.86 8.43
C GLY A 75 1.59 -4.66 8.08
N LEU A 76 1.99 -4.96 6.84
CA LEU A 76 3.37 -4.80 6.36
C LEU A 76 3.51 -3.53 5.51
N PRO A 77 4.70 -2.89 5.48
CA PRO A 77 4.94 -1.75 4.60
C PRO A 77 4.69 -2.12 3.13
N THR A 78 4.00 -1.25 2.38
CA THR A 78 3.77 -1.43 0.92
C THR A 78 5.07 -1.49 0.14
N SER A 79 6.13 -0.84 0.61
CA SER A 79 7.48 -0.95 0.04
C SER A 79 8.05 -2.37 0.08
N LEU A 80 7.70 -3.18 1.10
CA LEU A 80 8.10 -4.59 1.16
C LEU A 80 7.43 -5.42 0.05
N TRP A 81 6.16 -5.17 -0.24
CA TRP A 81 5.47 -5.82 -1.37
C TRP A 81 6.09 -5.42 -2.70
N GLY A 82 6.49 -4.15 -2.84
CA GLY A 82 7.27 -3.67 -3.98
C GLY A 82 8.61 -4.41 -4.11
N PHE A 83 9.34 -4.59 -3.00
CA PHE A 83 10.59 -5.35 -2.98
C PHE A 83 10.38 -6.79 -3.45
N LEU A 84 9.33 -7.48 -2.98
CA LEU A 84 9.00 -8.84 -3.41
C LEU A 84 8.66 -8.91 -4.90
N ALA A 85 7.94 -7.93 -5.44
CA ALA A 85 7.63 -7.86 -6.86
C ALA A 85 8.90 -7.68 -7.71
N TYR A 86 9.83 -6.79 -7.33
CA TYR A 86 11.11 -6.64 -8.02
C TYR A 86 12.00 -7.89 -7.86
N ALA A 87 12.01 -8.53 -6.70
CA ALA A 87 12.73 -9.79 -6.49
C ALA A 87 12.18 -10.91 -7.39
N ALA A 88 10.86 -11.00 -7.54
CA ALA A 88 10.25 -11.92 -8.49
C ALA A 88 10.67 -11.64 -9.93
N LEU A 89 10.70 -10.36 -10.36
CA LEU A 89 11.18 -9.97 -11.69
C LEU A 89 12.66 -10.33 -11.91
N ALA A 90 13.50 -10.12 -10.88
CA ALA A 90 14.92 -10.52 -10.93
C ALA A 90 15.06 -12.05 -11.07
N ALA A 91 14.28 -12.83 -10.34
CA ALA A 91 14.27 -14.29 -10.46
C ALA A 91 13.76 -14.75 -11.86
N ILE A 92 12.71 -14.10 -12.38
CA ILE A 92 12.16 -14.37 -13.72
C ILE A 92 13.20 -14.10 -14.81
N ALA A 93 14.13 -13.15 -14.61
CA ALA A 93 15.19 -12.85 -15.58
C ALA A 93 16.07 -14.08 -15.93
N PHE A 94 16.17 -15.06 -15.04
CA PHE A 94 16.93 -16.30 -15.21
C PHE A 94 16.15 -17.43 -15.89
N ILE A 95 14.84 -17.28 -16.13
CA ILE A 95 14.02 -18.31 -16.76
C ILE A 95 14.44 -18.45 -18.22
N LYS A 96 14.87 -19.68 -18.60
CA LYS A 96 15.37 -19.99 -19.96
C LYS A 96 14.25 -20.12 -20.99
N ARG A 97 13.06 -20.57 -20.62
CA ARG A 97 11.91 -20.68 -21.53
C ARG A 97 11.35 -19.29 -21.86
N ALA A 98 11.48 -18.86 -23.10
CA ALA A 98 11.12 -17.51 -23.52
C ALA A 98 9.62 -17.19 -23.33
N ASP A 99 8.73 -18.16 -23.56
CA ASP A 99 7.28 -18.01 -23.38
C ASP A 99 6.89 -17.82 -21.90
N VAL A 100 7.46 -18.63 -21.01
CA VAL A 100 7.20 -18.58 -19.57
C VAL A 100 7.78 -17.29 -18.98
N HIS A 101 9.05 -16.98 -19.33
CA HIS A 101 9.70 -15.73 -18.93
C HIS A 101 8.84 -14.52 -19.26
N TRP A 102 8.43 -14.40 -20.53
CA TRP A 102 7.67 -13.24 -21.00
C TRP A 102 6.31 -13.12 -20.31
N LYS A 103 5.55 -14.23 -20.20
CA LYS A 103 4.23 -14.23 -19.56
C LYS A 103 4.30 -13.86 -18.08
N LEU A 104 5.25 -14.42 -17.33
CA LEU A 104 5.42 -14.13 -15.91
C LEU A 104 5.88 -12.69 -15.69
N ALA A 105 6.87 -12.22 -16.45
CA ALA A 105 7.34 -10.85 -16.37
C ALA A 105 6.22 -9.85 -16.71
N TRP A 106 5.40 -10.15 -17.74
CA TRP A 106 4.22 -9.37 -18.09
C TRP A 106 3.23 -9.27 -16.91
N ILE A 107 2.84 -10.40 -16.31
CA ILE A 107 1.89 -10.41 -15.22
C ILE A 107 2.42 -9.60 -14.04
N VAL A 108 3.63 -9.88 -13.56
CA VAL A 108 4.20 -9.20 -12.40
C VAL A 108 4.35 -7.69 -12.65
N SER A 109 4.86 -7.29 -13.83
CA SER A 109 5.03 -5.87 -14.14
C SER A 109 3.70 -5.14 -14.35
N LEU A 110 2.69 -5.77 -14.99
CA LEU A 110 1.36 -5.19 -15.15
C LEU A 110 0.68 -4.95 -13.80
N PHE A 111 0.67 -5.96 -12.90
CA PHE A 111 0.11 -5.81 -11.57
C PHE A 111 0.87 -4.76 -10.74
N GLY A 112 2.20 -4.72 -10.86
CA GLY A 112 3.02 -3.71 -10.23
C GLY A 112 2.69 -2.29 -10.71
N VAL A 113 2.51 -2.09 -12.03
CA VAL A 113 2.09 -0.80 -12.60
C VAL A 113 0.71 -0.40 -12.09
N LEU A 114 -0.28 -1.29 -12.18
CA LEU A 114 -1.65 -1.01 -11.74
C LEU A 114 -1.71 -0.64 -10.25
N HIS A 115 -0.98 -1.37 -9.41
CA HIS A 115 -0.87 -1.06 -7.98
C HIS A 115 -0.19 0.29 -7.74
N SER A 116 0.92 0.58 -8.42
CA SER A 116 1.64 1.84 -8.29
C SER A 116 0.83 3.04 -8.79
N VAL A 117 0.09 2.88 -9.90
CA VAL A 117 -0.82 3.91 -10.42
C VAL A 117 -1.95 4.18 -9.42
N TYR A 118 -2.54 3.13 -8.84
CA TYR A 118 -3.59 3.26 -7.83
C TYR A 118 -3.08 4.03 -6.60
N LEU A 119 -1.94 3.64 -6.02
CA LEU A 119 -1.38 4.34 -4.86
C LEU A 119 -0.96 5.78 -5.17
N THR A 120 -0.44 6.04 -6.37
CA THR A 120 -0.12 7.39 -6.81
C THR A 120 -1.39 8.23 -6.97
N GLY A 121 -2.45 7.67 -7.53
CA GLY A 121 -3.76 8.33 -7.63
C GLY A 121 -4.30 8.71 -6.25
N VAL A 122 -4.31 7.79 -5.31
CA VAL A 122 -4.70 8.05 -3.91
C VAL A 122 -3.82 9.13 -3.28
N SER A 123 -2.50 9.06 -3.47
CA SER A 123 -1.56 10.04 -2.93
C SER A 123 -1.86 11.47 -3.42
N LEU A 124 -2.19 11.63 -4.70
CA LEU A 124 -2.46 12.95 -5.29
C LEU A 124 -3.87 13.45 -4.96
N VAL A 125 -4.88 12.57 -4.94
CA VAL A 125 -6.30 12.97 -4.78
C VAL A 125 -6.67 13.10 -3.30
N GLU A 126 -6.38 12.06 -2.50
CA GLU A 126 -6.78 12.00 -1.09
C GLU A 126 -5.79 12.72 -0.17
N LEU A 127 -4.49 12.46 -0.35
CA LEU A 127 -3.45 13.01 0.52
C LEU A 127 -2.94 14.37 0.05
N LYS A 128 -3.25 14.77 -1.20
CA LYS A 128 -2.74 16.00 -1.85
C LYS A 128 -1.21 16.14 -1.71
N ALA A 129 -0.52 15.02 -1.74
CA ALA A 129 0.91 14.90 -1.50
C ALA A 129 1.57 14.04 -2.57
N ALA A 130 2.75 14.45 -3.04
CA ALA A 130 3.56 13.70 -3.98
C ALA A 130 4.81 13.15 -3.29
N CYS A 131 5.04 11.84 -3.44
CA CYS A 131 6.22 11.17 -2.93
C CYS A 131 7.19 10.88 -4.09
N PRO A 132 8.38 11.53 -4.15
CA PRO A 132 9.34 11.29 -5.23
C PRO A 132 9.77 9.84 -5.37
N TYR A 133 9.93 9.13 -4.26
CA TYR A 133 10.29 7.71 -4.26
C TYR A 133 9.19 6.82 -4.84
N CYS A 134 7.92 7.13 -4.54
CA CYS A 134 6.78 6.40 -5.09
C CYS A 134 6.67 6.63 -6.60
N LEU A 135 6.87 7.87 -7.06
CA LEU A 135 6.90 8.21 -8.48
C LEU A 135 8.08 7.54 -9.20
N SER A 136 9.27 7.50 -8.59
CA SER A 136 10.42 6.79 -9.14
C SER A 136 10.14 5.29 -9.31
N SER A 137 9.50 4.65 -8.33
CA SER A 137 9.09 3.25 -8.43
C SER A 137 8.03 3.03 -9.52
N LEU A 138 7.06 3.94 -9.67
CA LEU A 138 6.08 3.89 -10.75
C LEU A 138 6.76 3.97 -12.12
N ILE A 139 7.64 4.96 -12.33
CA ILE A 139 8.39 5.14 -13.60
C ILE A 139 9.19 3.87 -13.92
N LEU A 140 9.86 3.31 -12.91
CA LEU A 140 10.66 2.09 -13.07
C LEU A 140 9.80 0.89 -13.47
N MET A 141 8.64 0.69 -12.83
CA MET A 141 7.71 -0.40 -13.19
C MET A 141 7.12 -0.22 -14.59
N VAL A 142 6.77 1.01 -14.99
CA VAL A 142 6.30 1.32 -16.35
C VAL A 142 7.41 1.03 -17.37
N THR A 143 8.64 1.40 -17.05
CA THR A 143 9.81 1.12 -17.91
C THR A 143 10.01 -0.40 -18.08
N ILE A 144 9.93 -1.16 -16.99
CA ILE A 144 10.02 -2.64 -17.03
C ILE A 144 8.91 -3.22 -17.91
N LEU A 145 7.67 -2.79 -17.73
CA LEU A 145 6.55 -3.25 -18.56
C LEU A 145 6.78 -2.92 -20.05
N GLY A 146 7.25 -1.70 -20.35
CA GLY A 146 7.62 -1.29 -21.72
C GLY A 146 8.70 -2.18 -22.33
N VAL A 147 9.75 -2.51 -21.56
CA VAL A 147 10.81 -3.44 -21.97
C VAL A 147 10.24 -4.84 -22.27
N ILE A 148 9.35 -5.35 -21.41
CA ILE A 148 8.72 -6.67 -21.61
C ILE A 148 7.83 -6.68 -22.84
N ILE A 149 7.10 -5.61 -23.12
CA ILE A 149 6.30 -5.46 -24.34
C ILE A 149 7.21 -5.49 -25.58
N TYR A 150 8.32 -4.75 -25.55
CA TYR A 150 9.28 -4.69 -26.66
C TYR A 150 9.97 -6.04 -26.90
N GLN A 151 10.33 -6.77 -25.84
CA GLN A 151 11.05 -8.05 -25.89
C GLN A 151 10.13 -9.26 -26.15
N ARG A 152 8.97 -9.05 -26.75
CA ARG A 152 8.05 -10.14 -27.07
C ARG A 152 8.70 -11.21 -27.94
N PRO A 153 8.65 -12.52 -27.57
CA PRO A 153 9.22 -13.59 -28.38
C PRO A 153 8.49 -13.76 -29.72
N VAL A 154 9.22 -13.85 -30.81
CA VAL A 154 8.68 -14.00 -32.20
C VAL A 154 7.89 -15.30 -32.35
N GLY A 155 8.24 -16.36 -31.59
CA GLY A 155 7.56 -17.67 -31.63
C GLY A 155 6.15 -17.71 -31.04
N LEU A 156 5.63 -16.60 -30.51
CA LEU A 156 4.26 -16.43 -30.03
C LEU A 156 3.29 -16.00 -31.17
N ALA A 157 3.58 -16.30 -32.43
CA ALA A 157 2.77 -15.88 -33.59
C ALA A 157 1.29 -16.33 -33.52
N VAL A 158 1.01 -17.47 -32.89
CA VAL A 158 -0.37 -18.00 -32.68
C VAL A 158 -1.05 -17.41 -31.44
N PHE A 159 -0.36 -16.52 -30.73
CA PHE A 159 -0.86 -15.94 -29.49
C PHE A 159 -1.87 -14.81 -29.78
N SER A 160 -3.13 -15.00 -29.37
CA SER A 160 -4.17 -13.98 -29.53
C SER A 160 -4.05 -12.91 -28.44
N TRP A 161 -3.69 -11.70 -28.84
CA TRP A 161 -3.48 -10.55 -27.93
C TRP A 161 -4.75 -10.15 -27.19
N THR A 162 -5.87 -10.04 -27.91
CA THR A 162 -7.12 -9.52 -27.34
C THR A 162 -7.58 -10.30 -26.12
N PRO A 163 -7.72 -11.64 -26.15
CA PRO A 163 -8.15 -12.38 -24.97
C PRO A 163 -7.08 -12.41 -23.87
N TRP A 164 -5.79 -12.32 -24.20
CA TRP A 164 -4.73 -12.22 -23.20
C TRP A 164 -4.79 -10.89 -22.45
N LEU A 165 -4.83 -9.77 -23.17
CA LEU A 165 -4.97 -8.44 -22.59
C LEU A 165 -6.25 -8.35 -21.75
N LEU A 166 -7.38 -8.78 -22.30
CA LEU A 166 -8.64 -8.75 -21.59
C LEU A 166 -8.57 -9.51 -20.26
N LYS A 167 -8.02 -10.74 -20.27
CA LYS A 167 -7.88 -11.56 -19.07
C LYS A 167 -6.92 -10.92 -18.04
N THR A 168 -5.73 -10.48 -18.48
CA THR A 168 -4.70 -9.95 -17.56
C THR A 168 -5.07 -8.59 -17.02
N VAL A 169 -5.65 -7.71 -17.82
CA VAL A 169 -6.10 -6.38 -17.39
C VAL A 169 -7.32 -6.53 -16.48
N SER A 170 -8.32 -7.36 -16.83
CA SER A 170 -9.47 -7.60 -15.94
C SER A 170 -9.04 -8.18 -14.60
N ALA A 171 -8.13 -9.16 -14.58
CA ALA A 171 -7.57 -9.69 -13.34
C ALA A 171 -6.84 -8.60 -12.53
N GLY A 172 -6.08 -7.73 -13.19
CA GLY A 172 -5.40 -6.60 -12.55
C GLY A 172 -6.38 -5.58 -11.98
N LEU A 173 -7.47 -5.27 -12.67
CA LEU A 173 -8.50 -4.36 -12.16
C LEU A 173 -9.25 -4.97 -10.96
N VAL A 174 -9.56 -6.27 -10.99
CA VAL A 174 -10.13 -6.98 -9.84
C VAL A 174 -9.17 -6.94 -8.64
N PHE A 175 -7.86 -7.11 -8.89
CA PHE A 175 -6.84 -6.97 -7.85
C PHE A 175 -6.82 -5.55 -7.25
N VAL A 176 -6.84 -4.50 -8.08
CA VAL A 176 -6.89 -3.11 -7.60
C VAL A 176 -8.18 -2.84 -6.83
N LEU A 177 -9.33 -3.34 -7.32
CA LEU A 177 -10.60 -3.25 -6.60
C LEU A 177 -10.53 -3.93 -5.22
N PHE A 178 -9.94 -5.13 -5.15
CA PHE A 178 -9.72 -5.83 -3.89
C PHE A 178 -8.88 -5.00 -2.91
N ILE A 179 -7.77 -4.43 -3.38
CA ILE A 179 -6.91 -3.53 -2.60
C ILE A 179 -7.69 -2.29 -2.14
N HIS A 180 -8.50 -1.70 -3.03
CA HIS A 180 -9.33 -0.55 -2.68
C HIS A 180 -10.36 -0.90 -1.59
N LEU A 181 -11.07 -2.00 -1.72
CA LEU A 181 -12.03 -2.50 -0.72
C LEU A 181 -11.35 -2.82 0.61
N TYR A 182 -10.14 -3.38 0.57
CA TYR A 182 -9.34 -3.62 1.77
C TYR A 182 -9.03 -2.31 2.51
N TYR A 183 -8.56 -1.27 1.80
CA TYR A 183 -8.29 0.04 2.41
C TYR A 183 -9.56 0.81 2.80
N ALA A 184 -10.66 0.60 2.09
CA ALA A 184 -11.97 1.14 2.46
C ALA A 184 -12.59 0.47 3.71
N GLY A 185 -11.91 -0.55 4.26
CA GLY A 185 -12.39 -1.25 5.46
C GLY A 185 -13.53 -2.25 5.21
N ILE A 186 -13.90 -2.51 3.96
CA ILE A 186 -15.00 -3.42 3.61
C ILE A 186 -14.60 -4.90 3.83
N GLY A 187 -13.29 -5.19 3.89
CA GLY A 187 -12.75 -6.53 4.14
C GLY A 187 -11.93 -6.68 5.42
N SER A 188 -11.47 -5.58 5.99
CA SER A 188 -10.85 -5.54 7.31
C SER A 188 -11.95 -5.19 8.30
N ASN A 189 -12.29 -6.13 9.19
CA ASN A 189 -13.12 -5.91 10.34
C ASN A 189 -13.70 -4.49 10.37
N ALA A 190 -14.95 -4.30 10.07
CA ALA A 190 -15.69 -3.21 10.69
C ALA A 190 -15.17 -3.22 12.13
N ALA A 191 -14.37 -2.20 12.49
CA ALA A 191 -13.65 -2.19 13.76
C ALA A 191 -14.69 -2.61 14.77
N VAL A 192 -14.45 -3.74 15.44
CA VAL A 192 -15.47 -4.40 16.28
C VAL A 192 -16.07 -3.26 17.08
N ASP A 193 -17.32 -2.96 16.82
CA ASP A 193 -18.01 -1.87 17.51
C ASP A 193 -18.23 -2.38 18.92
N ASP A 194 -17.16 -2.28 19.72
CA ASP A 194 -17.19 -2.69 21.10
C ASP A 194 -18.08 -1.70 21.85
N PRO A 195 -19.24 -2.14 22.36
CA PRO A 195 -20.14 -1.27 23.10
C PRO A 195 -19.47 -0.60 24.31
N GLN A 196 -18.45 -1.23 24.88
CA GLN A 196 -17.72 -0.72 26.04
C GLN A 196 -16.74 0.39 25.65
N LEU A 197 -15.99 0.20 24.56
CA LEU A 197 -15.14 1.27 24.02
C LEU A 197 -15.96 2.47 23.54
N ARG A 198 -17.15 2.22 22.99
CA ARG A 198 -18.08 3.28 22.60
C ARG A 198 -18.60 4.05 23.85
N ALA A 199 -18.98 3.33 24.88
CA ALA A 199 -19.43 3.93 26.14
C ALA A 199 -18.30 4.74 26.81
N LEU A 200 -17.07 4.23 26.81
CA LEU A 200 -15.89 4.95 27.30
C LEU A 200 -15.62 6.22 26.49
N ALA A 201 -15.65 6.16 25.15
CA ALA A 201 -15.43 7.33 24.31
C ALA A 201 -16.49 8.42 24.55
N GLN A 202 -17.77 8.02 24.71
CA GLN A 202 -18.86 8.93 25.07
C GLN A 202 -18.70 9.51 26.48
N HIS A 203 -18.25 8.70 27.44
CA HIS A 203 -17.98 9.16 28.79
C HIS A 203 -16.86 10.21 28.82
N LEU A 204 -15.74 9.94 28.10
CA LEU A 204 -14.64 10.90 27.96
C LEU A 204 -15.11 12.23 27.35
N ALA A 205 -15.96 12.18 26.33
CA ALA A 205 -16.55 13.38 25.74
C ALA A 205 -17.48 14.11 26.75
N LYS A 206 -18.27 13.38 27.53
CA LYS A 206 -19.21 13.93 28.50
C LYS A 206 -18.53 14.65 29.69
N ILE A 207 -17.36 14.15 30.12
CA ILE A 207 -16.57 14.79 31.20
C ILE A 207 -15.66 15.89 30.69
N ASP A 208 -15.82 16.29 29.41
CA ASP A 208 -15.01 17.30 28.75
C ASP A 208 -13.50 16.96 28.69
N ALA A 209 -13.14 15.68 28.73
CA ALA A 209 -11.77 15.27 28.45
C ALA A 209 -11.36 15.75 27.06
N LYS A 210 -10.07 16.00 26.85
CA LYS A 210 -9.54 16.43 25.54
C LYS A 210 -8.37 15.55 25.13
N PHE A 211 -8.41 15.08 23.90
CA PHE A 211 -7.35 14.33 23.24
C PHE A 211 -6.66 15.21 22.20
N TYR A 212 -5.57 15.85 22.59
CA TYR A 212 -4.75 16.69 21.71
C TYR A 212 -3.81 15.83 20.89
N GLY A 213 -3.87 15.96 19.58
CA GLY A 213 -3.06 15.17 18.68
C GLY A 213 -2.81 15.84 17.35
N ALA A 214 -2.10 15.15 16.48
CA ALA A 214 -1.90 15.55 15.09
C ALA A 214 -2.27 14.38 14.18
N SER A 215 -2.93 14.67 13.07
CA SER A 215 -3.42 13.67 12.11
C SER A 215 -2.29 12.81 11.50
N TRP A 216 -1.09 13.36 11.42
CA TRP A 216 0.11 12.69 10.95
C TRP A 216 0.84 11.88 12.03
N CYS A 217 0.58 12.12 13.32
CA CYS A 217 1.31 11.49 14.43
C CYS A 217 1.00 9.98 14.52
N PRO A 218 2.02 9.09 14.47
CA PRO A 218 1.83 7.65 14.55
C PRO A 218 1.15 7.19 15.84
N HIS A 219 1.56 7.76 16.98
CA HIS A 219 1.01 7.44 18.30
C HIS A 219 -0.46 7.90 18.46
N CYS A 220 -0.85 9.01 17.82
CA CYS A 220 -2.26 9.42 17.78
C CYS A 220 -3.11 8.44 16.95
N LYS A 221 -2.56 7.93 15.84
CA LYS A 221 -3.22 6.90 15.05
C LYS A 221 -3.34 5.59 15.81
N GLU A 222 -2.31 5.21 16.56
CA GLU A 222 -2.31 4.05 17.45
C GLU A 222 -3.39 4.19 18.53
N GLN A 223 -3.47 5.35 19.20
CA GLN A 223 -4.52 5.65 20.18
C GLN A 223 -5.93 5.51 19.58
N LYS A 224 -6.17 6.08 18.40
CA LYS A 224 -7.46 5.96 17.68
C LYS A 224 -7.76 4.51 17.29
N LYS A 225 -6.74 3.75 16.87
CA LYS A 225 -6.89 2.34 16.49
C LYS A 225 -7.37 1.46 17.63
N MET A 226 -6.96 1.73 18.86
CA MET A 226 -7.41 1.00 20.06
C MET A 226 -8.91 1.15 20.30
N PHE A 227 -9.52 2.26 19.88
CA PHE A 227 -10.96 2.50 20.00
C PHE A 227 -11.77 1.97 18.82
N GLY A 228 -11.12 1.52 17.76
CA GLY A 228 -11.79 0.94 16.58
C GLY A 228 -12.87 1.87 16.03
N ALA A 229 -14.10 1.39 15.88
CA ALA A 229 -15.24 2.17 15.39
C ALA A 229 -15.65 3.30 16.35
N ALA A 230 -15.28 3.24 17.63
CA ALA A 230 -15.55 4.28 18.59
C ALA A 230 -14.57 5.47 18.53
N ALA A 231 -13.51 5.38 17.69
CA ALA A 231 -12.49 6.42 17.57
C ALA A 231 -13.05 7.80 17.16
N ASP A 232 -14.08 7.81 16.30
CA ASP A 232 -14.72 9.05 15.83
C ASP A 232 -15.50 9.78 16.94
N ARG A 233 -15.75 9.10 18.05
CA ARG A 233 -16.45 9.66 19.25
C ARG A 233 -15.50 10.18 20.29
N LEU A 234 -14.18 10.00 20.10
CA LEU A 234 -13.18 10.55 21.01
C LEU A 234 -13.19 12.09 20.94
N PRO A 235 -13.01 12.75 22.07
CA PRO A 235 -12.94 14.22 22.16
C PRO A 235 -11.61 14.75 21.60
N TYR A 236 -11.38 14.51 20.31
CA TYR A 236 -10.13 14.78 19.62
C TYR A 236 -10.02 16.25 19.22
N VAL A 237 -8.86 16.83 19.48
CA VAL A 237 -8.49 18.20 19.07
C VAL A 237 -7.27 18.12 18.14
N GLU A 238 -7.45 18.53 16.90
CA GLU A 238 -6.36 18.59 15.92
C GLU A 238 -5.44 19.77 16.21
N CYS A 239 -4.17 19.48 16.47
CA CYS A 239 -3.15 20.50 16.75
C CYS A 239 -2.31 20.91 15.55
N SER A 240 -2.44 20.21 14.41
CA SER A 240 -1.61 20.44 13.22
C SER A 240 -2.49 20.56 11.98
N LEU A 241 -3.12 21.71 11.80
CA LEU A 241 -4.08 21.96 10.69
C LEU A 241 -3.46 21.90 9.29
N GLN A 242 -2.16 22.09 9.18
CA GLN A 242 -1.42 22.15 7.91
C GLN A 242 -0.45 20.97 7.71
N GLY A 243 -0.59 19.89 8.50
CA GLY A 243 0.31 18.73 8.46
C GLY A 243 1.61 18.93 9.26
N THR A 244 2.58 18.06 9.02
CA THR A 244 3.90 18.11 9.68
C THR A 244 4.67 19.38 9.30
N GLY A 245 5.16 20.10 10.32
CA GLY A 245 5.94 21.34 10.12
C GLY A 245 5.11 22.61 9.99
N GLY A 246 3.79 22.53 9.93
CA GLY A 246 2.91 23.69 9.98
C GLY A 246 2.81 24.28 11.40
N PRO A 247 2.30 25.53 11.53
CA PRO A 247 2.13 26.14 12.83
C PRO A 247 1.10 25.34 13.64
N GLN A 248 1.40 25.18 14.93
CA GLN A 248 0.49 24.52 15.87
C GLN A 248 -0.80 25.34 16.01
N ALA A 249 -1.93 24.66 16.08
CA ALA A 249 -3.24 25.28 16.27
C ALA A 249 -3.25 26.17 17.51
N PRO A 250 -3.92 27.34 17.48
CA PRO A 250 -3.94 28.30 18.60
C PRO A 250 -4.34 27.67 19.92
N ILE A 251 -5.37 26.83 19.93
CA ILE A 251 -5.86 26.13 21.13
C ILE A 251 -4.77 25.27 21.78
N CYS A 252 -3.96 24.57 20.96
CA CYS A 252 -2.90 23.70 21.46
C CYS A 252 -1.72 24.48 21.99
N ARG A 253 -1.42 25.67 21.41
CA ARG A 253 -0.42 26.61 21.94
C ARG A 253 -0.86 27.19 23.28
N THR A 254 -2.11 27.64 23.38
CA THR A 254 -2.67 28.17 24.65
C THR A 254 -2.63 27.11 25.75
N MET A 255 -2.91 25.87 25.41
CA MET A 255 -2.84 24.74 26.34
C MET A 255 -1.42 24.22 26.55
N ASN A 256 -0.40 24.84 25.94
CA ASN A 256 1.02 24.47 26.02
C ASN A 256 1.25 22.97 25.73
N ILE A 257 0.65 22.44 24.64
CA ILE A 257 0.81 21.04 24.21
C ILE A 257 2.15 20.91 23.51
N GLN A 258 3.05 20.12 24.08
CA GLN A 258 4.42 19.93 23.55
C GLN A 258 4.64 18.56 22.89
N SER A 259 3.81 17.58 23.25
CA SER A 259 3.91 16.18 22.74
C SER A 259 2.55 15.69 22.26
N TYR A 260 2.57 14.70 21.34
CA TYR A 260 1.38 14.05 20.83
C TYR A 260 1.48 12.52 20.96
N PRO A 261 0.42 11.85 21.42
CA PRO A 261 -0.83 12.39 21.95
C PRO A 261 -0.67 12.97 23.37
N THR A 262 -1.46 14.00 23.69
CA THR A 262 -1.62 14.49 25.05
C THR A 262 -3.10 14.46 25.44
N TRP A 263 -3.40 13.84 26.54
CA TRP A 263 -4.73 13.81 27.12
C TRP A 263 -4.84 14.82 28.27
N ILE A 264 -5.96 15.51 28.36
CA ILE A 264 -6.35 16.28 29.53
C ILE A 264 -7.64 15.68 30.06
N ILE A 265 -7.57 15.06 31.24
CA ILE A 265 -8.68 14.35 31.88
C ILE A 265 -8.81 14.90 33.30
N ASN A 266 -9.99 15.38 33.65
CA ASN A 266 -10.25 15.99 35.00
C ASN A 266 -9.21 17.06 35.37
N GLY A 267 -8.77 17.87 34.37
CA GLY A 267 -7.78 18.94 34.55
C GLY A 267 -6.32 18.44 34.64
N ARG A 268 -6.07 17.14 34.62
CA ARG A 268 -4.73 16.56 34.69
C ARG A 268 -4.23 16.21 33.31
N ARG A 269 -2.95 16.50 33.04
CA ARG A 269 -2.27 16.20 31.77
C ARG A 269 -1.63 14.83 31.83
N HIS A 270 -1.82 14.06 30.75
CA HIS A 270 -1.19 12.76 30.52
C HIS A 270 -0.62 12.74 29.11
N GLU A 271 0.67 12.47 28.96
CA GLU A 271 1.37 12.46 27.68
C GLU A 271 1.62 11.02 27.23
N GLY A 272 1.51 10.79 25.92
CA GLY A 272 1.69 9.47 25.31
C GLY A 272 0.38 8.71 25.12
N VAL A 273 0.52 7.51 24.54
CA VAL A 273 -0.59 6.59 24.30
C VAL A 273 -1.06 6.00 25.62
N LEU A 274 -2.35 6.07 25.89
CA LEU A 274 -2.97 5.47 27.06
C LEU A 274 -3.84 4.29 26.65
N MET A 275 -3.75 3.19 27.39
CA MET A 275 -4.61 2.03 27.18
C MET A 275 -6.06 2.39 27.54
N PRO A 276 -7.07 1.78 26.86
CA PRO A 276 -8.48 2.05 27.21
C PRO A 276 -8.82 1.83 28.68
N GLU A 277 -8.20 0.84 29.33
CA GLU A 277 -8.36 0.57 30.77
C GLU A 277 -7.80 1.69 31.63
N GLU A 278 -6.68 2.30 31.23
CA GLU A 278 -6.09 3.45 31.92
C GLU A 278 -6.99 4.69 31.77
N LEU A 279 -7.49 4.93 30.55
CA LEU A 279 -8.44 6.01 30.29
C LEU A 279 -9.73 5.85 31.10
N ALA A 280 -10.25 4.63 31.23
CA ALA A 280 -11.39 4.31 32.06
C ALA A 280 -11.12 4.65 33.54
N LYS A 281 -9.98 4.23 34.08
CA LYS A 281 -9.55 4.50 35.45
C LYS A 281 -9.35 5.99 35.71
N LEU A 282 -8.67 6.71 34.82
CA LEU A 282 -8.40 8.15 34.98
C LEU A 282 -9.65 9.01 34.83
N SER A 283 -10.63 8.57 34.07
CA SER A 283 -11.89 9.27 33.84
C SER A 283 -12.99 8.94 34.86
N GLY A 284 -12.78 7.90 35.70
CA GLY A 284 -13.80 7.41 36.60
C GLY A 284 -14.94 6.65 35.89
N PHE A 285 -14.65 6.05 34.73
CA PHE A 285 -15.63 5.23 34.02
C PHE A 285 -15.86 3.89 34.74
N GLU A 286 -17.10 3.59 35.08
CA GLU A 286 -17.46 2.38 35.85
C GLU A 286 -17.64 1.12 34.97
N GLY A 287 -17.50 1.22 33.63
CA GLY A 287 -17.60 0.08 32.75
C GLY A 287 -16.33 -0.75 32.71
N THR A 288 -16.46 -2.07 32.44
CA THR A 288 -15.30 -2.98 32.25
C THR A 288 -14.80 -2.87 30.83
N VAL A 289 -13.64 -2.28 30.61
CA VAL A 289 -12.96 -2.25 29.30
C VAL A 289 -11.86 -3.31 29.36
N ARG A 290 -11.80 -4.21 28.35
CA ARG A 290 -10.78 -5.28 28.21
C ARG A 290 -9.94 -5.04 26.97
#